data_841d9f15ca65b677d2ea234dd07c7498
#
_entry.id   841d9f15ca65b677d2ea234dd07c7498
#
_cell.length_a   1.000
_cell.length_b   1.000
_cell.length_c   1.000
_cell.angle_alpha   90.00
_cell.angle_beta   90.00
_cell.angle_gamma   90.00
#
_symmetry.space_group_name_H-M   'P 1'
#
loop_
_entity.id
_entity.type
_entity.pdbx_description
1 polymer ?
#
loop_
_entity_poly.entity_id
_entity_poly.type
_entity_poly.pdbx_seq_one_letter_code
_entity_poly.pdbx_strand_id
1 'polypeptide(L)'
;MIVTSKQVAKLGTITSEYEHFNEWKDPYPYGLSDISEDKTITSQDVLVQGTLTKGNLLDILRIFTLFVEDPKGMGVIKIAPRYQQFRTVKKIVKRVKEGKMPDEKGGIVWHTQGSGKSLTMMQTVRAIYRDPELSGFKIVFVTDREQLEKQLKDTSKSVGYTIHDAYSIEKLKDLLKTDTPDLVMAMIHKFQEREVEEEFPLLNKSDKILVMIDEAHRTQYNILGANLRKALPNSIKVAFTGTPIGKTEQTFGDYIDKYTVRQSVEDGVTVEIVYEGRTHSAELSDEEATNAKFEDVFHAVEAEEKQRIMGRFTWRAYLEAKEVIADKAKDMIEHYITHVFPNGFKAQVVAVSRLAAVRYKEKLENALEEKIKELEENNTKNIDLDTLKKLKVAVIISGSPNDDTQVFKNEYVNEHEHDKNIRSFKLPYGKSDEIGIN
;
A
#
# COMPACT_ATOMS: atom_id res chain seq x y z
N MET A 1 -18.94 10.86 17.54
CA MET A 1 -18.66 12.13 18.27
C MET A 1 -18.32 13.20 17.25
N ILE A 2 -18.90 14.38 17.40
CA ILE A 2 -18.61 15.53 16.55
C ILE A 2 -18.04 16.62 17.45
N VAL A 3 -16.94 17.22 17.01
CA VAL A 3 -16.33 18.40 17.63
C VAL A 3 -16.39 19.51 16.59
N THR A 4 -17.03 20.61 16.93
CA THR A 4 -17.26 21.67 15.96
C THR A 4 -17.14 23.07 16.55
N SER A 5 -16.53 23.94 15.78
CA SER A 5 -16.72 25.38 15.78
C SER A 5 -17.17 25.79 14.37
N LYS A 6 -17.60 27.03 14.19
CA LYS A 6 -18.07 27.50 12.88
C LYS A 6 -17.09 27.19 11.73
N GLN A 7 -15.79 27.32 11.98
CA GLN A 7 -14.73 27.20 10.96
C GLN A 7 -14.08 25.83 10.91
N VAL A 8 -14.17 25.02 11.97
CA VAL A 8 -13.57 23.69 12.06
C VAL A 8 -14.62 22.72 12.59
N ALA A 9 -14.88 21.66 11.83
CA ALA A 9 -15.82 20.62 12.20
C ALA A 9 -15.26 19.24 11.89
N LYS A 10 -15.14 18.42 12.91
CA LYS A 10 -14.47 17.10 12.82
C LYS A 10 -15.37 15.99 13.35
N LEU A 11 -15.29 14.83 12.68
CA LEU A 11 -15.95 13.59 13.07
C LEU A 11 -14.90 12.60 13.59
N GLY A 12 -15.19 11.99 14.72
CA GLY A 12 -14.41 10.91 15.32
C GLY A 12 -15.32 9.96 16.09
N THR A 13 -14.73 9.09 16.92
CA THR A 13 -15.45 8.18 17.80
C THR A 13 -15.04 8.41 19.26
N ILE A 14 -15.68 7.72 20.19
CA ILE A 14 -15.32 7.79 21.62
C ILE A 14 -13.93 7.19 21.90
N THR A 15 -13.45 6.30 21.02
CA THR A 15 -12.13 5.68 21.12
C THR A 15 -11.06 6.38 20.27
N SER A 16 -11.44 7.46 19.55
CA SER A 16 -10.50 8.21 18.72
C SER A 16 -9.59 9.08 19.56
N GLU A 17 -8.27 8.98 19.35
CA GLU A 17 -7.33 10.01 19.75
C GLU A 17 -7.56 11.27 18.90
N TYR A 18 -7.09 12.45 19.36
CA TYR A 18 -7.36 13.73 18.69
C TYR A 18 -6.94 13.74 17.21
N GLU A 19 -5.83 13.10 16.87
CA GLU A 19 -5.31 12.97 15.51
C GLU A 19 -6.21 12.15 14.58
N HIS A 20 -7.11 11.34 15.14
CA HIS A 20 -8.07 10.53 14.40
C HIS A 20 -9.43 11.20 14.21
N PHE A 21 -9.59 12.45 14.68
CA PHE A 21 -10.75 13.28 14.34
C PHE A 21 -10.52 13.95 12.99
N ASN A 22 -11.28 13.53 11.98
CA ASN A 22 -11.12 13.99 10.60
C ASN A 22 -12.16 15.05 10.26
N GLU A 23 -11.76 16.08 9.53
CA GLU A 23 -12.65 17.08 8.97
C GLU A 23 -13.51 16.45 7.87
N TRP A 24 -14.79 16.86 7.83
CA TRP A 24 -15.73 16.39 6.80
C TRP A 24 -15.85 17.43 5.71
N LYS A 25 -15.14 17.26 4.60
CA LYS A 25 -14.99 18.28 3.55
C LYS A 25 -15.94 18.15 2.36
N ASP A 26 -16.79 17.11 2.34
CA ASP A 26 -17.68 16.85 1.21
C ASP A 26 -19.07 16.40 1.71
N PRO A 27 -20.14 17.15 1.38
CA PRO A 27 -21.48 16.84 1.86
C PRO A 27 -22.18 15.73 1.08
N TYR A 28 -21.49 15.00 0.21
CA TYR A 28 -22.08 13.97 -0.65
C TYR A 28 -23.15 13.12 0.08
N PRO A 29 -24.30 12.81 -0.57
CA PRO A 29 -24.65 12.99 -2.00
C PRO A 29 -25.13 14.39 -2.38
N TYR A 30 -25.15 15.32 -1.47
CA TYR A 30 -25.56 16.69 -1.69
C TYR A 30 -24.43 17.51 -2.31
N GLY A 31 -24.77 18.59 -3.03
CA GLY A 31 -23.84 19.60 -3.49
C GLY A 31 -23.65 20.70 -2.45
N LEU A 32 -22.62 21.53 -2.59
CA LEU A 32 -22.47 22.73 -1.76
C LEU A 32 -23.61 23.72 -1.96
N SER A 33 -24.17 23.81 -3.18
CA SER A 33 -25.38 24.60 -3.50
C SER A 33 -26.59 24.18 -2.70
N ASP A 34 -26.72 22.93 -2.32
CA ASP A 34 -27.84 22.41 -1.54
C ASP A 34 -27.78 22.84 -0.07
N ILE A 35 -26.61 23.33 0.39
CA ILE A 35 -26.43 23.82 1.76
C ILE A 35 -26.93 25.26 1.89
N SER A 36 -26.56 26.14 0.96
CA SER A 36 -26.97 27.55 0.95
C SER A 36 -26.64 28.19 -0.39
N GLU A 37 -27.59 28.98 -0.92
CA GLU A 37 -27.37 29.80 -2.11
C GLU A 37 -26.71 31.16 -1.78
N ASP A 38 -26.92 31.69 -0.55
CA ASP A 38 -26.57 33.06 -0.18
C ASP A 38 -25.62 33.20 1.01
N LYS A 39 -25.12 32.11 1.58
CA LYS A 39 -24.23 32.15 2.77
C LYS A 39 -22.82 31.66 2.45
N THR A 40 -21.85 32.27 3.10
CA THR A 40 -20.51 31.63 3.20
C THR A 40 -20.64 30.29 3.92
N ILE A 41 -20.46 29.21 3.17
CA ILE A 41 -20.54 27.83 3.68
C ILE A 41 -19.36 27.59 4.61
N THR A 42 -19.64 27.10 5.82
CA THR A 42 -18.63 26.78 6.83
C THR A 42 -18.34 25.30 6.89
N SER A 43 -17.21 24.91 7.49
CA SER A 43 -16.88 23.49 7.75
C SER A 43 -17.99 22.79 8.55
N GLN A 44 -18.63 23.50 9.48
CA GLN A 44 -19.76 22.98 10.25
C GLN A 44 -20.96 22.66 9.36
N ASP A 45 -21.31 23.54 8.41
CA ASP A 45 -22.45 23.33 7.51
C ASP A 45 -22.21 22.08 6.64
N VAL A 46 -21.00 21.92 6.09
CA VAL A 46 -20.61 20.76 5.30
C VAL A 46 -20.70 19.47 6.12
N LEU A 47 -20.18 19.46 7.36
CA LEU A 47 -20.25 18.31 8.23
C LEU A 47 -21.70 17.93 8.59
N VAL A 48 -22.52 18.91 8.96
CA VAL A 48 -23.93 18.67 9.32
C VAL A 48 -24.67 18.06 8.14
N GLN A 49 -24.55 18.66 6.96
CA GLN A 49 -25.22 18.17 5.74
C GLN A 49 -24.70 16.78 5.35
N GLY A 50 -23.39 16.57 5.39
CA GLY A 50 -22.76 15.32 4.97
C GLY A 50 -22.96 14.16 5.94
N THR A 51 -23.21 14.42 7.23
CA THR A 51 -23.25 13.37 8.26
C THR A 51 -24.56 13.25 9.03
N LEU A 52 -25.29 14.34 9.27
CA LEU A 52 -26.46 14.36 10.16
C LEU A 52 -27.79 14.33 9.41
N THR A 53 -27.80 14.38 8.08
CA THR A 53 -29.02 14.05 7.32
C THR A 53 -29.44 12.63 7.64
N LYS A 54 -30.74 12.37 7.75
CA LYS A 54 -31.29 11.09 8.21
C LYS A 54 -30.68 9.86 7.50
N GLY A 55 -30.56 9.94 6.16
CA GLY A 55 -29.99 8.87 5.36
C GLY A 55 -28.50 8.63 5.66
N ASN A 56 -27.70 9.71 5.61
CA ASN A 56 -26.27 9.61 5.85
C ASN A 56 -25.95 9.18 7.28
N LEU A 57 -26.67 9.70 8.28
CA LEU A 57 -26.48 9.31 9.68
C LEU A 57 -26.73 7.81 9.89
N LEU A 58 -27.84 7.30 9.33
CA LEU A 58 -28.15 5.88 9.42
C LEU A 58 -27.10 5.02 8.72
N ASP A 59 -26.62 5.43 7.57
CA ASP A 59 -25.56 4.72 6.84
C ASP A 59 -24.23 4.75 7.61
N ILE A 60 -23.84 5.90 8.15
CA ILE A 60 -22.63 6.02 8.99
C ILE A 60 -22.69 5.05 10.17
N LEU A 61 -23.82 4.97 10.85
CA LEU A 61 -23.98 4.09 12.01
C LEU A 61 -24.05 2.60 11.61
N ARG A 62 -24.74 2.26 10.53
CA ARG A 62 -25.03 0.86 10.16
C ARG A 62 -23.98 0.23 9.26
N ILE A 63 -23.38 1.01 8.34
CA ILE A 63 -22.48 0.53 7.30
C ILE A 63 -21.04 0.90 7.62
N PHE A 64 -20.79 2.18 7.89
CA PHE A 64 -19.45 2.75 7.90
C PHE A 64 -18.72 2.68 9.25
N THR A 65 -19.47 2.59 10.35
CA THR A 65 -18.84 2.40 11.66
C THR A 65 -18.35 0.97 11.82
N LEU A 66 -17.04 0.83 12.07
CA LEU A 66 -16.37 -0.45 12.26
C LEU A 66 -15.84 -0.56 13.69
N PHE A 67 -15.78 -1.80 14.17
CA PHE A 67 -15.12 -2.16 15.42
C PHE A 67 -13.94 -3.07 15.05
N VAL A 68 -12.74 -2.66 15.35
CA VAL A 68 -11.51 -3.41 15.02
C VAL A 68 -10.66 -3.60 16.27
N GLU A 69 -9.86 -4.63 16.30
CA GLU A 69 -8.89 -4.82 17.37
C GLU A 69 -7.87 -3.68 17.37
N ASP A 70 -7.56 -3.17 18.58
CA ASP A 70 -6.55 -2.14 18.73
C ASP A 70 -5.17 -2.72 18.38
N PRO A 71 -4.43 -2.15 17.44
CA PRO A 71 -3.06 -2.57 17.14
C PRO A 71 -2.12 -2.56 18.36
N LYS A 72 -2.45 -1.76 19.38
CA LYS A 72 -1.73 -1.70 20.67
C LYS A 72 -2.15 -2.80 21.66
N GLY A 73 -3.11 -3.67 21.28
CA GLY A 73 -3.61 -4.76 22.12
C GLY A 73 -4.49 -4.33 23.31
N MET A 74 -4.98 -3.08 23.32
CA MET A 74 -5.81 -2.54 24.41
C MET A 74 -7.32 -2.76 24.24
N GLY A 75 -7.72 -3.74 23.41
CA GLY A 75 -9.12 -4.09 23.21
C GLY A 75 -9.64 -3.72 21.83
N VAL A 76 -10.90 -3.27 21.76
CA VAL A 76 -11.58 -2.95 20.50
C VAL A 76 -11.74 -1.44 20.35
N ILE A 77 -11.31 -0.90 19.23
CA ILE A 77 -11.51 0.50 18.86
C ILE A 77 -12.65 0.66 17.87
N LYS A 78 -13.38 1.75 18.00
CA LYS A 78 -14.45 2.14 17.10
C LYS A 78 -13.92 3.13 16.07
N ILE A 79 -14.07 2.82 14.78
CA ILE A 79 -13.61 3.64 13.66
C ILE A 79 -14.81 4.28 12.96
N ALA A 80 -14.76 5.60 12.77
CA ALA A 80 -15.67 6.33 11.89
C ALA A 80 -15.08 6.44 10.48
N PRO A 81 -15.91 6.54 9.43
CA PRO A 81 -15.42 6.74 8.07
C PRO A 81 -14.84 8.14 7.91
N ARG A 82 -13.92 8.28 6.98
CA ARG A 82 -13.55 9.57 6.40
C ARG A 82 -14.52 9.93 5.27
N TYR A 83 -14.69 11.22 4.96
CA TYR A 83 -15.64 11.68 3.93
C TYR A 83 -15.37 11.03 2.56
N GLN A 84 -14.10 10.88 2.15
CA GLN A 84 -13.76 10.24 0.89
C GLN A 84 -14.12 8.75 0.85
N GLN A 85 -14.02 8.03 1.98
CA GLN A 85 -14.44 6.62 2.08
C GLN A 85 -15.96 6.53 1.94
N PHE A 86 -16.69 7.35 2.67
CA PHE A 86 -18.14 7.43 2.59
C PHE A 86 -18.61 7.72 1.16
N ARG A 87 -18.10 8.78 0.54
CA ARG A 87 -18.42 9.18 -0.82
C ARG A 87 -18.13 8.07 -1.83
N THR A 88 -16.96 7.44 -1.74
CA THR A 88 -16.55 6.37 -2.65
C THR A 88 -17.50 5.18 -2.59
N VAL A 89 -17.81 4.68 -1.39
CA VAL A 89 -18.72 3.54 -1.22
C VAL A 89 -20.12 3.85 -1.76
N LYS A 90 -20.65 5.05 -1.46
CA LYS A 90 -21.95 5.49 -1.99
C LYS A 90 -21.95 5.55 -3.51
N LYS A 91 -20.87 6.05 -4.13
CA LYS A 91 -20.70 6.08 -5.59
C LYS A 91 -20.61 4.69 -6.20
N ILE A 92 -19.85 3.76 -5.57
CA ILE A 92 -19.77 2.35 -6.02
C ILE A 92 -21.16 1.73 -6.01
N VAL A 93 -21.89 1.81 -4.88
CA VAL A 93 -23.23 1.22 -4.74
C VAL A 93 -24.19 1.82 -5.77
N LYS A 94 -24.19 3.14 -5.94
CA LYS A 94 -25.01 3.82 -6.95
C LYS A 94 -24.70 3.27 -8.34
N ARG A 95 -23.42 3.18 -8.71
CA ARG A 95 -22.97 2.73 -10.04
C ARG A 95 -23.35 1.27 -10.30
N VAL A 96 -23.20 0.39 -9.31
CA VAL A 96 -23.62 -1.02 -9.39
C VAL A 96 -25.13 -1.14 -9.63
N LYS A 97 -25.96 -0.28 -9.04
CA LYS A 97 -27.42 -0.28 -9.23
C LYS A 97 -27.87 0.33 -10.56
N GLU A 98 -27.32 1.46 -10.93
CA GLU A 98 -27.81 2.26 -12.05
C GLU A 98 -27.19 1.91 -13.41
N GLY A 99 -25.97 1.36 -13.44
CA GLY A 99 -25.29 0.95 -14.66
C GLY A 99 -26.00 -0.22 -15.36
N LYS A 100 -25.95 -0.24 -16.67
CA LYS A 100 -26.59 -1.28 -17.50
C LYS A 100 -25.62 -2.41 -17.85
N MET A 101 -24.39 -2.05 -18.20
CA MET A 101 -23.34 -2.98 -18.59
C MET A 101 -22.32 -3.14 -17.46
N PRO A 102 -21.58 -4.28 -17.37
CA PRO A 102 -20.56 -4.48 -16.36
C PRO A 102 -19.53 -3.36 -16.27
N ASP A 103 -19.10 -2.81 -17.42
CA ASP A 103 -18.11 -1.72 -17.47
C ASP A 103 -18.70 -0.38 -16.98
N GLU A 104 -20.00 -0.13 -17.17
CA GLU A 104 -20.69 1.03 -16.59
C GLU A 104 -20.84 0.91 -15.08
N LYS A 105 -21.04 -0.31 -14.58
CA LYS A 105 -21.15 -0.63 -13.15
C LYS A 105 -19.81 -0.58 -12.44
N GLY A 106 -18.71 -0.91 -13.16
CA GLY A 106 -17.34 -0.93 -12.69
C GLY A 106 -16.62 0.42 -12.77
N GLY A 107 -15.30 0.41 -12.57
CA GLY A 107 -14.46 1.60 -12.72
C GLY A 107 -13.28 1.65 -11.75
N ILE A 108 -12.66 2.83 -11.66
CA ILE A 108 -11.44 3.06 -10.90
C ILE A 108 -11.72 3.92 -9.67
N VAL A 109 -11.25 3.46 -8.52
CA VAL A 109 -11.10 4.24 -7.29
C VAL A 109 -9.64 4.66 -7.17
N TRP A 110 -9.35 5.90 -7.50
CA TRP A 110 -8.03 6.47 -7.32
C TRP A 110 -7.92 7.11 -5.94
N HIS A 111 -7.43 6.36 -4.99
CA HIS A 111 -7.16 6.84 -3.64
C HIS A 111 -5.68 6.64 -3.32
N THR A 112 -5.02 7.71 -2.90
CA THR A 112 -3.59 7.67 -2.55
C THR A 112 -3.28 6.62 -1.49
N GLN A 113 -2.03 6.19 -1.42
CA GLN A 113 -1.57 5.25 -0.40
C GLN A 113 -1.76 5.87 1.00
N GLY A 114 -2.16 5.06 1.99
CA GLY A 114 -2.45 5.55 3.35
C GLY A 114 -3.86 6.14 3.54
N SER A 115 -4.67 6.31 2.49
CA SER A 115 -6.05 6.85 2.57
C SER A 115 -7.08 5.91 3.20
N GLY A 116 -6.70 4.66 3.50
CA GLY A 116 -7.59 3.64 4.08
C GLY A 116 -8.38 2.84 3.04
N LYS A 117 -7.80 2.52 1.88
CA LYS A 117 -8.43 1.71 0.82
C LYS A 117 -9.01 0.39 1.33
N SER A 118 -8.29 -0.35 2.18
CA SER A 118 -8.77 -1.62 2.76
C SER A 118 -10.07 -1.46 3.55
N LEU A 119 -10.19 -0.38 4.34
CA LEU A 119 -11.42 -0.05 5.06
C LEU A 119 -12.54 0.30 4.09
N THR A 120 -12.25 1.05 3.03
CA THR A 120 -13.22 1.39 1.97
C THR A 120 -13.74 0.12 1.28
N MET A 121 -12.88 -0.85 0.99
CA MET A 121 -13.28 -2.14 0.43
C MET A 121 -14.21 -2.91 1.37
N MET A 122 -13.90 -2.98 2.68
CA MET A 122 -14.76 -3.64 3.66
C MET A 122 -16.09 -2.90 3.91
N GLN A 123 -16.07 -1.57 3.87
CA GLN A 123 -17.30 -0.77 3.92
C GLN A 123 -18.16 -1.00 2.67
N THR A 124 -17.55 -1.20 1.50
CA THR A 124 -18.25 -1.59 0.27
C THR A 124 -18.94 -2.96 0.43
N VAL A 125 -18.24 -3.98 0.98
CA VAL A 125 -18.85 -5.28 1.29
C VAL A 125 -20.08 -5.12 2.17
N ARG A 126 -19.96 -4.34 3.24
CA ARG A 126 -21.10 -4.11 4.15
C ARG A 126 -22.26 -3.38 3.47
N ALA A 127 -21.94 -2.41 2.61
CA ALA A 127 -22.96 -1.68 1.85
C ALA A 127 -23.71 -2.62 0.88
N ILE A 128 -22.99 -3.46 0.14
CA ILE A 128 -23.55 -4.42 -0.81
C ILE A 128 -24.41 -5.47 -0.07
N TYR A 129 -23.90 -6.12 0.98
CA TYR A 129 -24.65 -7.18 1.67
C TYR A 129 -25.84 -6.67 2.51
N ARG A 130 -25.88 -5.40 2.86
CA ARG A 130 -27.01 -4.79 3.57
C ARG A 130 -28.05 -4.17 2.67
N ASP A 131 -27.75 -4.04 1.41
CA ASP A 131 -28.69 -3.56 0.41
C ASP A 131 -29.55 -4.73 -0.09
N PRO A 132 -30.89 -4.66 0.02
CA PRO A 132 -31.78 -5.77 -0.38
C PRO A 132 -31.66 -6.20 -1.85
N GLU A 133 -31.31 -5.28 -2.75
CA GLU A 133 -31.12 -5.56 -4.18
C GLU A 133 -29.76 -6.18 -4.49
N LEU A 134 -28.75 -5.95 -3.65
CA LEU A 134 -27.37 -6.34 -3.87
C LEU A 134 -26.90 -7.46 -2.94
N SER A 135 -27.68 -7.84 -1.94
CA SER A 135 -27.28 -8.86 -0.93
C SER A 135 -26.95 -10.24 -1.51
N GLY A 136 -27.43 -10.53 -2.73
CA GLY A 136 -27.12 -11.77 -3.45
C GLY A 136 -25.81 -11.75 -4.25
N PHE A 137 -24.99 -10.69 -4.16
CA PHE A 137 -23.73 -10.61 -4.87
C PHE A 137 -22.64 -11.49 -4.25
N LYS A 138 -21.88 -12.20 -5.09
CA LYS A 138 -20.58 -12.75 -4.72
C LYS A 138 -19.54 -11.64 -4.81
N ILE A 139 -18.70 -11.50 -3.79
CA ILE A 139 -17.64 -10.50 -3.76
C ILE A 139 -16.28 -11.19 -3.80
N VAL A 140 -15.42 -10.78 -4.71
CA VAL A 140 -14.08 -11.35 -4.90
C VAL A 140 -13.04 -10.27 -4.72
N PHE A 141 -12.20 -10.42 -3.71
CA PHE A 141 -10.99 -9.61 -3.56
C PHE A 141 -9.86 -10.20 -4.37
N VAL A 142 -9.18 -9.38 -5.16
CA VAL A 142 -7.98 -9.77 -5.92
C VAL A 142 -6.83 -8.85 -5.53
N THR A 143 -5.75 -9.43 -5.02
CA THR A 143 -4.54 -8.73 -4.62
C THR A 143 -3.29 -9.48 -5.06
N ASP A 144 -2.14 -8.81 -5.06
CA ASP A 144 -0.81 -9.41 -5.25
C ASP A 144 0.03 -9.38 -3.97
N ARG A 145 -0.52 -8.86 -2.85
CA ARG A 145 0.17 -8.64 -1.58
C ARG A 145 -0.42 -9.47 -0.45
N GLU A 146 0.38 -10.37 0.13
CA GLU A 146 0.00 -11.18 1.29
C GLU A 146 -0.37 -10.33 2.51
N GLN A 147 0.32 -9.20 2.71
CA GLN A 147 0.04 -8.29 3.83
C GLN A 147 -1.38 -7.70 3.75
N LEU A 148 -1.83 -7.34 2.55
CA LEU A 148 -3.19 -6.84 2.37
C LEU A 148 -4.23 -7.94 2.55
N GLU A 149 -3.94 -9.14 2.06
CA GLU A 149 -4.76 -10.32 2.29
C GLU A 149 -5.00 -10.54 3.79
N LYS A 150 -3.93 -10.54 4.60
CA LYS A 150 -4.03 -10.66 6.06
C LYS A 150 -4.85 -9.52 6.66
N GLN A 151 -4.60 -8.28 6.27
CA GLN A 151 -5.33 -7.11 6.78
C GLN A 151 -6.83 -7.17 6.45
N LEU A 152 -7.21 -7.56 5.24
CA LEU A 152 -8.62 -7.72 4.84
C LEU A 152 -9.29 -8.86 5.62
N LYS A 153 -8.60 -9.98 5.82
CA LYS A 153 -9.08 -11.12 6.62
C LYS A 153 -9.33 -10.71 8.09
N ASP A 154 -8.40 -10.01 8.69
CA ASP A 154 -8.53 -9.56 10.08
C ASP A 154 -9.69 -8.54 10.22
N THR A 155 -9.77 -7.59 9.28
CA THR A 155 -10.87 -6.61 9.26
C THR A 155 -12.22 -7.30 9.01
N SER A 156 -12.30 -8.29 8.12
CA SER A 156 -13.55 -9.00 7.84
C SER A 156 -14.08 -9.76 9.05
N LYS A 157 -13.21 -10.45 9.78
CA LYS A 157 -13.56 -11.14 11.03
C LYS A 157 -14.13 -10.19 12.06
N SER A 158 -13.50 -9.00 12.22
CA SER A 158 -13.96 -8.00 13.17
C SER A 158 -15.34 -7.42 12.85
N VAL A 159 -15.76 -7.48 11.57
CA VAL A 159 -17.10 -7.05 11.13
C VAL A 159 -18.08 -8.21 10.91
N GLY A 160 -17.70 -9.45 11.26
CA GLY A 160 -18.57 -10.61 11.24
C GLY A 160 -18.73 -11.30 9.88
N TYR A 161 -17.80 -11.08 8.95
CA TYR A 161 -17.79 -11.77 7.64
C TYR A 161 -16.66 -12.81 7.58
N THR A 162 -16.98 -13.97 6.99
CA THR A 162 -15.99 -15.01 6.70
C THR A 162 -15.50 -14.86 5.27
N ILE A 163 -14.20 -14.73 5.09
CA ILE A 163 -13.56 -14.76 3.77
C ILE A 163 -13.16 -16.20 3.46
N HIS A 164 -13.58 -16.70 2.30
CA HIS A 164 -13.13 -17.97 1.74
C HIS A 164 -11.84 -17.76 0.96
N ASP A 165 -10.79 -18.40 1.42
CA ASP A 165 -9.46 -18.27 0.85
C ASP A 165 -9.24 -19.21 -0.33
N ALA A 166 -8.87 -18.66 -1.48
CA ALA A 166 -8.46 -19.41 -2.66
C ALA A 166 -6.96 -19.74 -2.59
N TYR A 167 -6.57 -20.67 -1.70
CA TYR A 167 -5.17 -21.05 -1.48
C TYR A 167 -4.53 -21.81 -2.66
N SER A 168 -5.32 -22.38 -3.57
CA SER A 168 -4.86 -23.03 -4.80
C SER A 168 -5.68 -22.60 -6.03
N ILE A 169 -5.17 -22.89 -7.22
CA ILE A 169 -5.89 -22.62 -8.51
C ILE A 169 -7.20 -23.41 -8.54
N GLU A 170 -7.20 -24.68 -8.15
CA GLU A 170 -8.37 -25.54 -8.12
C GLU A 170 -9.42 -24.98 -7.13
N LYS A 171 -8.98 -24.58 -5.93
CA LYS A 171 -9.88 -23.99 -4.95
C LYS A 171 -10.49 -22.68 -5.43
N LEU A 172 -9.70 -21.84 -6.15
CA LEU A 172 -10.22 -20.64 -6.79
C LEU A 172 -11.32 -20.99 -7.80
N LYS A 173 -11.06 -21.95 -8.68
CA LYS A 173 -12.04 -22.40 -9.68
C LYS A 173 -13.33 -22.90 -9.03
N ASP A 174 -13.24 -23.67 -7.95
CA ASP A 174 -14.41 -24.21 -7.24
C ASP A 174 -15.23 -23.09 -6.58
N LEU A 175 -14.58 -22.14 -5.91
CA LEU A 175 -15.25 -21.01 -5.28
C LEU A 175 -15.95 -20.10 -6.30
N LEU A 176 -15.35 -19.90 -7.48
CA LEU A 176 -15.90 -19.02 -8.49
C LEU A 176 -17.01 -19.65 -9.34
N LYS A 177 -17.06 -20.99 -9.46
CA LYS A 177 -18.13 -21.70 -10.20
C LYS A 177 -19.49 -21.58 -9.57
N THR A 178 -19.58 -21.31 -8.29
CA THR A 178 -20.87 -21.24 -7.56
C THR A 178 -21.42 -19.81 -7.59
N ASP A 179 -22.75 -19.67 -7.55
CA ASP A 179 -23.44 -18.39 -7.43
C ASP A 179 -23.73 -17.99 -5.95
N THR A 180 -23.20 -18.75 -5.00
CA THR A 180 -23.35 -18.44 -3.57
C THR A 180 -22.80 -17.04 -3.27
N PRO A 181 -23.54 -16.19 -2.55
CA PRO A 181 -23.08 -14.85 -2.19
C PRO A 181 -21.99 -14.90 -1.10
N ASP A 182 -20.79 -15.32 -1.51
CA ASP A 182 -19.62 -15.50 -0.68
C ASP A 182 -18.69 -14.30 -0.79
N LEU A 183 -17.84 -14.16 0.22
CA LEU A 183 -16.67 -13.26 0.19
C LEU A 183 -15.42 -14.10 -0.06
N VAL A 184 -14.84 -13.97 -1.25
CA VAL A 184 -13.69 -14.76 -1.71
C VAL A 184 -12.43 -13.89 -1.75
N MET A 185 -11.32 -14.43 -1.26
CA MET A 185 -9.99 -13.82 -1.39
C MET A 185 -9.15 -14.63 -2.36
N ALA A 186 -8.55 -13.96 -3.33
CA ALA A 186 -7.68 -14.57 -4.32
C ALA A 186 -6.43 -13.72 -4.58
N MET A 187 -5.29 -14.37 -4.62
CA MET A 187 -4.08 -13.75 -5.15
C MET A 187 -4.13 -13.74 -6.68
N ILE A 188 -3.71 -12.65 -7.32
CA ILE A 188 -3.81 -12.49 -8.78
C ILE A 188 -3.10 -13.61 -9.55
N HIS A 189 -1.99 -14.12 -9.03
CA HIS A 189 -1.25 -15.22 -9.68
C HIS A 189 -1.99 -16.56 -9.71
N LYS A 190 -3.13 -16.69 -9.00
CA LYS A 190 -4.00 -17.89 -9.09
C LYS A 190 -4.86 -17.90 -10.36
N PHE A 191 -4.95 -16.78 -11.08
CA PHE A 191 -5.64 -16.71 -12.38
C PHE A 191 -4.73 -17.13 -13.53
N GLN A 192 -4.08 -18.29 -13.40
CA GLN A 192 -3.25 -18.92 -14.43
C GLN A 192 -3.47 -20.43 -14.43
N GLU A 193 -3.14 -21.10 -15.52
CA GLU A 193 -3.05 -22.55 -15.56
C GLU A 193 -1.66 -23.02 -15.12
N ARG A 194 -1.55 -24.32 -14.79
CA ARG A 194 -0.26 -24.93 -14.43
C ARG A 194 0.65 -25.05 -15.64
N GLU A 195 0.09 -25.34 -16.80
CA GLU A 195 0.80 -25.41 -18.07
C GLU A 195 0.64 -24.09 -18.82
N VAL A 196 1.73 -23.57 -19.34
CA VAL A 196 1.78 -22.24 -19.99
C VAL A 196 0.92 -22.18 -21.25
N GLU A 197 0.65 -23.33 -21.88
CA GLU A 197 -0.12 -23.45 -23.13
C GLU A 197 -1.64 -23.58 -22.87
N GLU A 198 -2.07 -23.80 -21.63
CA GLU A 198 -3.48 -23.94 -21.31
C GLU A 198 -4.15 -22.58 -21.07
N GLU A 199 -5.26 -22.37 -21.77
CA GLU A 199 -6.08 -21.18 -21.56
C GLU A 199 -6.92 -21.29 -20.28
N PHE A 200 -6.92 -20.23 -19.48
CA PHE A 200 -7.74 -20.16 -18.25
C PHE A 200 -9.24 -20.27 -18.60
N PRO A 201 -10.01 -21.19 -17.96
CA PRO A 201 -11.36 -21.48 -18.39
C PRO A 201 -12.37 -20.38 -18.01
N LEU A 202 -13.50 -20.37 -18.71
CA LEU A 202 -14.69 -19.68 -18.27
C LEU A 202 -15.24 -20.38 -17.03
N LEU A 203 -15.40 -19.65 -15.93
CA LEU A 203 -15.86 -20.21 -14.65
C LEU A 203 -17.31 -19.83 -14.32
N ASN A 204 -17.68 -18.57 -14.52
CA ASN A 204 -19.01 -18.08 -14.14
C ASN A 204 -19.45 -16.92 -15.05
N LYS A 205 -20.70 -16.97 -15.53
CA LYS A 205 -21.33 -15.93 -16.37
C LYS A 205 -22.26 -15.01 -15.59
N SER A 206 -22.35 -15.16 -14.26
CA SER A 206 -23.22 -14.33 -13.43
C SER A 206 -22.83 -12.85 -13.50
N ASP A 207 -23.81 -11.99 -13.58
CA ASP A 207 -23.68 -10.53 -13.46
C ASP A 207 -23.75 -10.05 -12.00
N LYS A 208 -23.95 -10.97 -11.06
CA LYS A 208 -23.97 -10.73 -9.61
C LYS A 208 -22.62 -11.05 -8.95
N ILE A 209 -21.52 -10.76 -9.64
CA ILE A 209 -20.17 -10.90 -9.11
C ILE A 209 -19.50 -9.53 -9.13
N LEU A 210 -19.08 -9.07 -7.95
CA LEU A 210 -18.28 -7.84 -7.79
C LEU A 210 -16.83 -8.23 -7.49
N VAL A 211 -15.92 -7.87 -8.38
CA VAL A 211 -14.49 -8.08 -8.21
C VAL A 211 -13.84 -6.76 -7.79
N MET A 212 -13.25 -6.73 -6.61
CA MET A 212 -12.47 -5.60 -6.11
C MET A 212 -10.99 -5.91 -6.21
N ILE A 213 -10.26 -5.11 -6.98
CA ILE A 213 -8.86 -5.36 -7.34
C ILE A 213 -7.99 -4.30 -6.68
N ASP A 214 -7.04 -4.71 -5.85
CA ASP A 214 -6.06 -3.77 -5.27
C ASP A 214 -4.82 -3.64 -6.14
N GLU A 215 -4.22 -2.43 -6.15
CA GLU A 215 -3.02 -2.06 -6.90
C GLU A 215 -3.07 -2.46 -8.39
N ALA A 216 -4.21 -2.24 -9.02
CA ALA A 216 -4.53 -2.66 -10.39
C ALA A 216 -3.59 -2.11 -11.49
N HIS A 217 -2.65 -1.22 -11.15
CA HIS A 217 -1.67 -0.65 -12.07
C HIS A 217 -0.45 -1.56 -12.33
N ARG A 218 -0.28 -2.64 -11.56
CA ARG A 218 0.90 -3.51 -11.68
C ARG A 218 0.87 -4.36 -12.95
N THR A 219 2.06 -4.62 -13.51
CA THR A 219 2.24 -5.33 -14.80
C THR A 219 1.65 -6.74 -14.84
N GLN A 220 1.57 -7.42 -13.69
CA GLN A 220 0.95 -8.75 -13.60
C GLN A 220 -0.53 -8.77 -14.00
N TYR A 221 -1.23 -7.62 -13.89
CA TYR A 221 -2.64 -7.51 -14.27
C TYR A 221 -2.89 -7.51 -15.80
N ASN A 222 -1.86 -7.46 -16.66
CA ASN A 222 -2.06 -7.49 -18.10
C ASN A 222 -2.51 -8.87 -18.58
N ILE A 223 -1.75 -9.94 -18.30
CA ILE A 223 -2.07 -11.31 -18.72
C ILE A 223 -3.08 -11.95 -17.78
N LEU A 224 -2.81 -11.89 -16.47
CA LEU A 224 -3.68 -12.50 -15.46
C LEU A 224 -5.03 -11.78 -15.34
N GLY A 225 -5.07 -10.48 -15.63
CA GLY A 225 -6.31 -9.72 -15.74
C GLY A 225 -7.14 -10.10 -16.98
N ALA A 226 -6.50 -10.52 -18.09
CA ALA A 226 -7.20 -11.09 -19.22
C ALA A 226 -7.87 -12.43 -18.85
N ASN A 227 -7.16 -13.29 -18.12
CA ASN A 227 -7.70 -14.54 -17.59
C ASN A 227 -8.86 -14.31 -16.61
N LEU A 228 -8.77 -13.32 -15.74
CA LEU A 228 -9.86 -12.91 -14.86
C LEU A 228 -11.10 -12.48 -15.67
N ARG A 229 -10.92 -11.67 -16.73
CA ARG A 229 -12.03 -11.26 -17.60
C ARG A 229 -12.64 -12.45 -18.35
N LYS A 230 -11.81 -13.39 -18.80
CA LYS A 230 -12.28 -14.62 -19.46
C LYS A 230 -13.04 -15.53 -18.49
N ALA A 231 -12.53 -15.67 -17.26
CA ALA A 231 -13.17 -16.49 -16.23
C ALA A 231 -14.53 -15.93 -15.77
N LEU A 232 -14.67 -14.62 -15.66
CA LEU A 232 -15.82 -13.90 -15.13
C LEU A 232 -16.23 -12.75 -16.08
N PRO A 233 -16.75 -13.05 -17.27
CA PRO A 233 -16.97 -12.02 -18.32
C PRO A 233 -17.99 -10.96 -17.93
N ASN A 234 -19.03 -11.31 -17.18
CA ASN A 234 -20.11 -10.40 -16.79
C ASN A 234 -19.91 -9.79 -15.39
N SER A 235 -18.79 -10.08 -14.72
CA SER A 235 -18.51 -9.52 -13.39
C SER A 235 -18.25 -8.02 -13.46
N ILE A 236 -18.70 -7.32 -12.43
CA ILE A 236 -18.41 -5.91 -12.20
C ILE A 236 -16.98 -5.82 -11.62
N LYS A 237 -16.14 -4.96 -12.18
CA LYS A 237 -14.74 -4.82 -11.74
C LYS A 237 -14.50 -3.42 -11.21
N VAL A 238 -14.11 -3.31 -9.94
CA VAL A 238 -13.72 -2.06 -9.28
C VAL A 238 -12.25 -2.13 -8.91
N ALA A 239 -11.45 -1.31 -9.57
CA ALA A 239 -10.01 -1.21 -9.37
C ALA A 239 -9.67 -0.17 -8.32
N PHE A 240 -8.97 -0.56 -7.27
CA PHE A 240 -8.43 0.35 -6.26
C PHE A 240 -6.94 0.57 -6.53
N THR A 241 -6.50 1.82 -6.63
CA THR A 241 -5.09 2.14 -6.86
C THR A 241 -4.72 3.49 -6.27
N GLY A 242 -3.47 3.60 -5.79
CA GLY A 242 -2.90 4.89 -5.37
C GLY A 242 -2.21 5.65 -6.50
N THR A 243 -1.83 4.94 -7.56
CA THR A 243 -1.02 5.43 -8.69
C THR A 243 -1.56 4.91 -10.01
N PRO A 244 -2.71 5.42 -10.50
CA PRO A 244 -3.24 4.98 -11.78
C PRO A 244 -2.28 5.37 -12.92
N ILE A 245 -2.17 4.48 -13.90
CA ILE A 245 -1.44 4.71 -15.14
C ILE A 245 -2.42 4.65 -16.32
N GLY A 246 -2.07 5.21 -17.48
CA GLY A 246 -2.97 5.25 -18.64
C GLY A 246 -3.55 3.88 -19.03
N LYS A 247 -2.81 2.78 -18.85
CA LYS A 247 -3.31 1.42 -19.04
C LYS A 247 -4.41 1.01 -18.05
N THR A 248 -4.44 1.59 -16.84
CA THR A 248 -5.49 1.31 -15.86
C THR A 248 -6.83 1.82 -16.35
N GLU A 249 -6.86 3.03 -16.92
CA GLU A 249 -8.08 3.63 -17.51
C GLU A 249 -8.59 2.82 -18.71
N GLN A 250 -7.68 2.37 -19.57
CA GLN A 250 -8.04 1.51 -20.72
C GLN A 250 -8.64 0.16 -20.27
N THR A 251 -8.24 -0.34 -19.11
CA THR A 251 -8.65 -1.67 -18.61
C THR A 251 -9.94 -1.63 -17.81
N PHE A 252 -10.13 -0.61 -16.99
CA PHE A 252 -11.23 -0.53 -15.99
C PHE A 252 -12.21 0.60 -16.25
N GLY A 253 -11.97 1.45 -17.25
CA GLY A 253 -12.87 2.55 -17.62
C GLY A 253 -12.74 3.78 -16.71
N ASP A 254 -13.86 4.47 -16.50
CA ASP A 254 -13.90 5.76 -15.83
C ASP A 254 -13.62 5.70 -14.32
N TYR A 255 -13.19 6.82 -13.78
CA TYR A 255 -13.04 7.00 -12.35
C TYR A 255 -14.39 7.06 -11.64
N ILE A 256 -14.56 6.20 -10.63
CA ILE A 256 -15.68 6.26 -9.69
C ILE A 256 -15.45 7.40 -8.69
N ASP A 257 -14.24 7.46 -8.15
CA ASP A 257 -13.83 8.49 -7.20
C ASP A 257 -12.32 8.77 -7.26
N LYS A 258 -11.96 10.02 -6.93
CA LYS A 258 -10.56 10.47 -6.86
C LYS A 258 -10.29 11.10 -5.49
N TYR A 259 -9.21 10.63 -4.86
CA TYR A 259 -8.63 11.23 -3.66
C TYR A 259 -7.10 11.24 -3.82
N THR A 260 -6.61 12.37 -4.29
CA THR A 260 -5.22 12.55 -4.73
C THR A 260 -4.25 12.71 -3.56
N VAL A 261 -2.93 12.59 -3.83
CA VAL A 261 -1.87 12.86 -2.84
C VAL A 261 -2.02 14.29 -2.29
N ARG A 262 -2.29 15.27 -3.15
CA ARG A 262 -2.47 16.66 -2.73
C ARG A 262 -3.62 16.82 -1.72
N GLN A 263 -4.78 16.27 -2.02
CA GLN A 263 -5.93 16.29 -1.10
C GLN A 263 -5.60 15.57 0.22
N SER A 264 -4.85 14.48 0.15
CA SER A 264 -4.47 13.71 1.34
C SER A 264 -3.50 14.47 2.25
N VAL A 265 -2.59 15.26 1.68
CA VAL A 265 -1.69 16.15 2.43
C VAL A 265 -2.47 17.32 3.02
N GLU A 266 -3.34 17.96 2.25
CA GLU A 266 -4.23 19.04 2.72
C GLU A 266 -5.19 18.60 3.84
N ASP A 267 -5.54 17.32 3.88
CA ASP A 267 -6.36 16.70 4.93
C ASP A 267 -5.54 16.22 6.14
N GLY A 268 -4.20 16.30 6.07
CA GLY A 268 -3.31 15.79 7.12
C GLY A 268 -3.32 14.25 7.25
N VAL A 269 -3.76 13.54 6.21
CA VAL A 269 -3.81 12.05 6.18
C VAL A 269 -2.46 11.46 5.81
N THR A 270 -1.75 12.13 4.92
CA THR A 270 -0.38 11.80 4.52
C THR A 270 0.51 13.02 4.65
N VAL A 271 1.80 12.80 4.75
CA VAL A 271 2.80 13.87 4.77
C VAL A 271 3.22 14.22 3.33
N GLU A 272 3.68 15.44 3.13
CA GLU A 272 4.29 15.85 1.88
C GLU A 272 5.58 15.06 1.62
N ILE A 273 5.77 14.60 0.38
CA ILE A 273 6.99 13.93 -0.04
C ILE A 273 7.92 14.99 -0.64
N VAL A 274 9.01 15.26 0.04
CA VAL A 274 10.10 16.10 -0.48
C VAL A 274 11.12 15.19 -1.16
N TYR A 275 11.42 15.47 -2.42
CA TYR A 275 12.37 14.69 -3.21
C TYR A 275 13.67 15.46 -3.43
N GLU A 276 14.79 14.84 -3.07
CA GLU A 276 16.13 15.33 -3.35
C GLU A 276 16.91 14.30 -4.18
N GLY A 277 17.30 14.66 -5.39
CA GLY A 277 18.15 13.84 -6.24
C GLY A 277 19.62 14.06 -5.92
N ARG A 278 20.36 12.98 -5.60
CA ARG A 278 21.81 13.03 -5.37
C ARG A 278 22.52 12.16 -6.39
N THR A 279 23.55 12.71 -7.01
CA THR A 279 24.39 12.01 -7.98
C THR A 279 25.74 11.69 -7.35
N HIS A 280 26.21 10.46 -7.52
CA HIS A 280 27.54 10.02 -7.14
C HIS A 280 28.31 9.63 -8.39
N SER A 281 29.53 10.14 -8.54
CA SER A 281 30.49 9.72 -9.58
C SER A 281 31.31 8.56 -9.01
N ALA A 282 31.11 7.35 -9.54
CA ALA A 282 31.98 6.24 -9.27
C ALA A 282 32.29 5.50 -10.57
N GLU A 283 33.54 5.13 -10.76
CA GLU A 283 33.99 4.30 -11.88
C GLU A 283 33.97 2.83 -11.46
N LEU A 284 33.52 1.96 -12.37
CA LEU A 284 33.61 0.51 -12.16
C LEU A 284 35.10 0.09 -12.31
N SER A 285 35.66 -0.47 -11.26
CA SER A 285 37.08 -0.85 -11.23
C SER A 285 37.43 -2.05 -12.13
N ASP A 286 36.46 -2.72 -12.74
CA ASP A 286 36.68 -3.90 -13.59
C ASP A 286 35.60 -4.06 -14.69
N GLU A 287 35.53 -3.08 -15.59
CA GLU A 287 34.60 -3.06 -16.73
C GLU A 287 34.90 -4.19 -17.73
N GLU A 288 36.18 -4.54 -17.94
CA GLU A 288 36.62 -5.57 -18.87
C GLU A 288 36.20 -6.97 -18.40
N ALA A 289 36.36 -7.33 -17.13
CA ALA A 289 35.95 -8.63 -16.59
C ALA A 289 34.41 -8.77 -16.56
N THR A 290 33.69 -7.68 -16.37
CA THR A 290 32.22 -7.67 -16.41
C THR A 290 31.70 -7.87 -17.83
N ASN A 291 32.31 -7.21 -18.82
CA ASN A 291 31.97 -7.34 -20.23
C ASN A 291 32.34 -8.73 -20.79
N ALA A 292 33.48 -9.31 -20.41
CA ALA A 292 33.89 -10.65 -20.84
C ALA A 292 32.91 -11.74 -20.34
N LYS A 293 32.47 -11.69 -19.08
CA LYS A 293 31.45 -12.61 -18.55
C LYS A 293 30.09 -12.44 -19.23
N PHE A 294 29.73 -11.21 -19.59
CA PHE A 294 28.49 -10.95 -20.29
C PHE A 294 28.49 -11.56 -21.70
N GLU A 295 29.59 -11.38 -22.46
CA GLU A 295 29.73 -11.94 -23.81
C GLU A 295 29.66 -13.47 -23.82
N ASP A 296 30.24 -14.13 -22.82
CA ASP A 296 30.25 -15.58 -22.69
C ASP A 296 28.84 -16.18 -22.44
N VAL A 297 28.04 -15.48 -21.64
CA VAL A 297 26.67 -15.93 -21.28
C VAL A 297 25.64 -15.62 -22.40
N PHE A 298 25.81 -14.51 -23.14
CA PHE A 298 24.80 -14.02 -24.07
C PHE A 298 25.24 -14.10 -25.55
N HIS A 299 26.19 -14.97 -25.91
CA HIS A 299 26.71 -15.08 -27.28
C HIS A 299 25.65 -15.41 -28.34
N ALA A 300 24.51 -16.05 -27.98
CA ALA A 300 23.43 -16.48 -28.88
C ALA A 300 22.23 -15.47 -28.92
N VAL A 301 22.31 -14.31 -28.28
CA VAL A 301 21.20 -13.33 -28.21
C VAL A 301 21.38 -12.25 -29.27
N GLU A 302 20.28 -11.79 -29.90
CA GLU A 302 20.31 -10.72 -30.91
C GLU A 302 20.87 -9.39 -30.34
N ALA A 303 21.55 -8.62 -31.20
CA ALA A 303 22.32 -7.43 -30.81
C ALA A 303 21.50 -6.36 -30.05
N GLU A 304 20.25 -6.13 -30.44
CA GLU A 304 19.36 -5.15 -29.79
C GLU A 304 18.93 -5.60 -28.38
N GLU A 305 18.62 -6.87 -28.22
CA GLU A 305 18.25 -7.46 -26.93
C GLU A 305 19.47 -7.57 -26.02
N LYS A 306 20.63 -7.88 -26.57
CA LYS A 306 21.95 -7.89 -25.91
C LYS A 306 22.29 -6.50 -25.34
N GLN A 307 22.09 -5.45 -26.11
CA GLN A 307 22.30 -4.08 -25.67
C GLN A 307 21.34 -3.65 -24.54
N ARG A 308 20.08 -4.11 -24.59
CA ARG A 308 19.08 -3.86 -23.53
C ARG A 308 19.40 -4.61 -22.24
N ILE A 309 19.87 -5.85 -22.35
CA ILE A 309 20.29 -6.68 -21.21
C ILE A 309 21.60 -6.13 -20.62
N MET A 310 22.55 -5.73 -21.45
CA MET A 310 23.83 -5.15 -21.05
C MET A 310 23.62 -3.85 -20.26
N GLY A 311 22.76 -2.95 -20.71
CA GLY A 311 22.42 -1.74 -19.95
C GLY A 311 21.86 -2.02 -18.56
N ARG A 312 21.00 -3.01 -18.43
CA ARG A 312 20.42 -3.42 -17.12
C ARG A 312 21.45 -4.13 -16.23
N PHE A 313 22.29 -4.96 -16.82
CA PHE A 313 23.30 -5.72 -16.05
C PHE A 313 24.39 -4.82 -15.53
N THR A 314 24.90 -3.91 -16.34
CA THR A 314 25.91 -2.90 -15.96
C THR A 314 25.36 -1.96 -14.89
N TRP A 315 24.11 -1.49 -15.04
CA TRP A 315 23.48 -0.63 -14.06
C TRP A 315 23.25 -1.32 -12.72
N ARG A 316 22.83 -2.57 -12.75
CA ARG A 316 22.66 -3.37 -11.51
C ARG A 316 23.99 -3.65 -10.83
N ALA A 317 25.02 -4.05 -11.59
CA ALA A 317 26.36 -4.31 -11.07
C ALA A 317 26.96 -3.03 -10.43
N TYR A 318 26.77 -1.88 -11.07
CA TYR A 318 27.14 -0.58 -10.52
C TYR A 318 26.44 -0.29 -9.18
N LEU A 319 25.11 -0.47 -9.12
CA LEU A 319 24.34 -0.22 -7.89
C LEU A 319 24.62 -1.22 -6.77
N GLU A 320 25.18 -2.40 -7.10
CA GLU A 320 25.62 -3.40 -6.14
C GLU A 320 27.11 -3.27 -5.76
N ALA A 321 27.90 -2.45 -6.44
CA ALA A 321 29.33 -2.30 -6.17
C ALA A 321 29.59 -1.80 -4.75
N LYS A 322 30.56 -2.44 -4.05
CA LYS A 322 30.86 -2.13 -2.64
C LYS A 322 31.35 -0.71 -2.44
N GLU A 323 32.12 -0.20 -3.37
CA GLU A 323 32.68 1.17 -3.38
C GLU A 323 31.56 2.19 -3.53
N VAL A 324 30.68 2.00 -4.50
CA VAL A 324 29.50 2.87 -4.73
C VAL A 324 28.57 2.89 -3.52
N ILE A 325 28.35 1.72 -2.90
CA ILE A 325 27.53 1.61 -1.71
C ILE A 325 28.23 2.29 -0.51
N ALA A 326 29.55 2.15 -0.38
CA ALA A 326 30.29 2.80 0.71
C ALA A 326 30.20 4.33 0.64
N ASP A 327 30.40 4.93 -0.55
CA ASP A 327 30.30 6.37 -0.74
C ASP A 327 28.87 6.88 -0.48
N LYS A 328 27.87 6.16 -0.99
CA LYS A 328 26.47 6.49 -0.71
C LYS A 328 26.13 6.36 0.78
N ALA A 329 26.64 5.34 1.45
CA ALA A 329 26.41 5.15 2.87
C ALA A 329 26.99 6.29 3.72
N LYS A 330 28.15 6.81 3.37
CA LYS A 330 28.75 7.98 4.03
C LYS A 330 27.88 9.22 3.85
N ASP A 331 27.44 9.51 2.63
CA ASP A 331 26.55 10.64 2.35
C ASP A 331 25.20 10.50 3.06
N MET A 332 24.63 9.30 3.07
CA MET A 332 23.37 9.00 3.78
C MET A 332 23.51 9.24 5.29
N ILE A 333 24.59 8.79 5.92
CA ILE A 333 24.84 8.98 7.36
C ILE A 333 25.05 10.45 7.68
N GLU A 334 25.82 11.17 6.88
CA GLU A 334 26.02 12.61 7.04
C GLU A 334 24.69 13.38 6.99
N HIS A 335 23.89 13.10 5.96
CA HIS A 335 22.56 13.70 5.80
C HIS A 335 21.63 13.33 6.97
N TYR A 336 21.62 12.07 7.36
CA TYR A 336 20.77 11.57 8.44
C TYR A 336 21.07 12.26 9.76
N ILE A 337 22.35 12.34 10.14
CA ILE A 337 22.77 12.96 11.40
C ILE A 337 22.53 14.47 11.41
N THR A 338 22.67 15.11 10.26
CA THR A 338 22.53 16.58 10.16
C THR A 338 21.07 17.02 10.10
N HIS A 339 20.21 16.29 9.37
CA HIS A 339 18.88 16.78 9.02
C HIS A 339 17.73 15.93 9.57
N VAL A 340 17.90 14.61 9.78
CA VAL A 340 16.83 13.70 10.13
C VAL A 340 16.83 13.38 11.63
N PHE A 341 17.97 12.97 12.15
CA PHE A 341 18.16 12.58 13.53
C PHE A 341 17.81 13.68 14.56
N PRO A 342 18.18 14.96 14.36
CA PRO A 342 17.84 16.04 15.31
C PRO A 342 16.31 16.26 15.43
N ASN A 343 15.55 15.87 14.42
CA ASN A 343 14.09 15.95 14.44
C ASN A 343 13.41 14.69 15.02
N GLY A 344 14.18 13.74 15.54
CA GLY A 344 13.66 12.52 16.16
C GLY A 344 13.14 11.47 15.17
N PHE A 345 13.48 11.57 13.88
CA PHE A 345 13.04 10.63 12.86
C PHE A 345 14.10 9.56 12.57
N LYS A 346 13.62 8.37 12.22
CA LYS A 346 14.41 7.24 11.75
C LYS A 346 14.46 7.24 10.22
N ALA A 347 15.42 6.50 9.63
CA ALA A 347 15.58 6.40 8.20
C ALA A 347 15.34 4.97 7.70
N GLN A 348 14.91 4.85 6.43
CA GLN A 348 14.76 3.59 5.73
C GLN A 348 15.50 3.65 4.40
N VAL A 349 16.36 2.66 4.15
CA VAL A 349 17.11 2.53 2.90
C VAL A 349 16.51 1.41 2.07
N VAL A 350 16.10 1.72 0.84
CA VAL A 350 15.58 0.73 -0.11
C VAL A 350 16.64 0.43 -1.14
N ALA A 351 17.16 -0.79 -1.11
CA ALA A 351 18.22 -1.25 -2.00
C ALA A 351 17.67 -1.87 -3.30
N VAL A 352 18.47 -1.85 -4.36
CA VAL A 352 18.13 -2.40 -5.68
C VAL A 352 18.02 -3.94 -5.67
N SER A 353 18.67 -4.61 -4.72
CA SER A 353 18.65 -6.05 -4.57
C SER A 353 18.91 -6.47 -3.12
N ARG A 354 18.67 -7.76 -2.81
CA ARG A 354 18.98 -8.37 -1.52
C ARG A 354 20.47 -8.27 -1.16
N LEU A 355 21.35 -8.50 -2.15
CA LEU A 355 22.79 -8.35 -1.99
C LEU A 355 23.19 -6.92 -1.67
N ALA A 356 22.62 -5.95 -2.38
CA ALA A 356 22.84 -4.54 -2.09
C ALA A 356 22.36 -4.17 -0.67
N ALA A 357 21.20 -4.68 -0.23
CA ALA A 357 20.70 -4.42 1.12
C ALA A 357 21.67 -4.90 2.23
N VAL A 358 22.23 -6.11 2.07
CA VAL A 358 23.24 -6.63 3.01
C VAL A 358 24.52 -5.78 3.00
N ARG A 359 24.96 -5.36 1.81
CA ARG A 359 26.13 -4.47 1.67
C ARG A 359 25.88 -3.08 2.28
N TYR A 360 24.68 -2.54 2.10
CA TYR A 360 24.29 -1.27 2.76
C TYR A 360 24.34 -1.38 4.27
N LYS A 361 23.85 -2.49 4.87
CA LYS A 361 23.94 -2.69 6.33
C LYS A 361 25.37 -2.54 6.80
N GLU A 362 26.31 -3.30 6.23
CA GLU A 362 27.72 -3.25 6.59
C GLU A 362 28.31 -1.83 6.45
N LYS A 363 28.06 -1.16 5.31
CA LYS A 363 28.65 0.14 5.02
C LYS A 363 28.03 1.28 5.82
N LEU A 364 26.73 1.20 6.13
CA LEU A 364 26.07 2.17 7.01
C LEU A 364 26.54 2.02 8.47
N GLU A 365 26.75 0.79 8.97
CA GLU A 365 27.32 0.58 10.30
C GLU A 365 28.73 1.19 10.40
N ASN A 366 29.59 0.90 9.42
CA ASN A 366 30.94 1.46 9.39
C ASN A 366 30.93 3.00 9.30
N ALA A 367 30.10 3.56 8.43
CA ALA A 367 29.99 5.02 8.27
C ALA A 367 29.44 5.68 9.54
N LEU A 368 28.49 5.05 10.23
CA LEU A 368 27.96 5.54 11.50
C LEU A 368 29.02 5.53 12.60
N GLU A 369 29.80 4.46 12.73
CA GLU A 369 30.91 4.37 13.69
C GLU A 369 32.00 5.41 13.41
N GLU A 370 32.38 5.59 12.13
CA GLU A 370 33.35 6.62 11.71
C GLU A 370 32.84 8.01 12.10
N LYS A 371 31.55 8.30 11.82
CA LYS A 371 30.97 9.62 12.11
C LYS A 371 30.81 9.88 13.61
N ILE A 372 30.47 8.87 14.41
CA ILE A 372 30.43 9.00 15.89
C ILE A 372 31.80 9.37 16.43
N LYS A 373 32.87 8.71 15.99
CA LYS A 373 34.25 9.03 16.39
C LYS A 373 34.64 10.47 16.03
N GLU A 374 34.33 10.89 14.81
CA GLU A 374 34.57 12.27 14.34
C GLU A 374 33.85 13.29 15.24
N LEU A 375 32.59 13.04 15.60
CA LEU A 375 31.78 13.92 16.42
C LEU A 375 32.30 13.98 17.88
N GLU A 376 32.84 12.88 18.39
CA GLU A 376 33.49 12.82 19.72
C GLU A 376 34.78 13.63 19.73
N GLU A 377 35.65 13.46 18.71
CA GLU A 377 36.91 14.19 18.60
C GLU A 377 36.69 15.70 18.46
N ASN A 378 35.65 16.10 17.71
CA ASN A 378 35.29 17.50 17.48
C ASN A 378 34.51 18.13 18.65
N ASN A 379 34.22 17.39 19.72
CA ASN A 379 33.47 17.85 20.91
C ASN A 379 32.14 18.57 20.57
N THR A 380 31.39 18.02 19.62
CA THR A 380 30.17 18.62 19.04
C THR A 380 29.04 18.59 20.06
N LYS A 381 28.62 19.74 20.58
CA LYS A 381 27.63 19.87 21.70
C LYS A 381 26.17 19.80 21.27
N ASN A 382 25.87 19.84 19.96
CA ASN A 382 24.49 20.00 19.45
C ASN A 382 23.81 18.67 19.05
N ILE A 383 24.47 17.52 19.22
CA ILE A 383 23.96 16.22 18.82
C ILE A 383 23.92 15.33 20.07
N ASP A 384 22.83 14.62 20.27
CA ASP A 384 22.70 13.63 21.34
C ASP A 384 23.50 12.36 20.97
N LEU A 385 24.78 12.38 21.36
CA LEU A 385 25.71 11.28 21.11
C LEU A 385 25.31 10.00 21.84
N ASP A 386 24.70 10.09 23.01
CA ASP A 386 24.28 8.90 23.78
C ASP A 386 23.16 8.14 23.07
N THR A 387 22.22 8.83 22.48
CA THR A 387 21.19 8.21 21.63
C THR A 387 21.77 7.75 20.29
N LEU A 388 22.67 8.54 19.67
CA LEU A 388 23.29 8.18 18.40
C LEU A 388 24.08 6.86 18.49
N LYS A 389 24.83 6.63 19.58
CA LYS A 389 25.57 5.39 19.85
C LYS A 389 24.71 4.15 20.01
N LYS A 390 23.43 4.30 20.31
CA LYS A 390 22.50 3.19 20.46
C LYS A 390 21.82 2.80 19.15
N LEU A 391 21.95 3.63 18.11
CA LEU A 391 21.36 3.32 16.81
C LEU A 391 21.87 2.02 16.24
N LYS A 392 20.99 1.24 15.67
CA LYS A 392 21.26 -0.03 14.99
C LYS A 392 20.79 0.02 13.57
N VAL A 393 21.52 -0.61 12.69
CA VAL A 393 21.13 -0.83 11.29
C VAL A 393 20.61 -2.25 11.17
N ALA A 394 19.33 -2.40 10.80
CA ALA A 394 18.72 -3.70 10.56
C ALA A 394 18.50 -3.92 9.06
N VAL A 395 18.59 -5.18 8.63
CA VAL A 395 18.28 -5.61 7.26
C VAL A 395 17.05 -6.51 7.27
N ILE A 396 16.17 -6.30 6.30
CA ILE A 396 14.97 -7.12 6.09
C ILE A 396 14.93 -7.53 4.62
N ILE A 397 15.10 -8.82 4.35
CA ILE A 397 15.11 -9.40 3.00
C ILE A 397 14.39 -10.74 2.99
N SER A 398 13.78 -11.11 1.86
CA SER A 398 13.20 -12.44 1.68
C SER A 398 14.29 -13.53 1.62
N GLY A 399 14.03 -14.70 2.22
CA GLY A 399 14.88 -15.88 2.08
C GLY A 399 14.67 -16.59 0.74
N SER A 400 15.67 -17.38 0.34
CA SER A 400 15.59 -18.30 -0.80
C SER A 400 16.28 -19.63 -0.45
N PRO A 401 15.78 -20.79 -0.93
CA PRO A 401 16.37 -22.09 -0.63
C PRO A 401 17.85 -22.25 -1.02
N ASN A 402 18.31 -21.47 -1.99
CA ASN A 402 19.67 -21.51 -2.51
C ASN A 402 20.55 -20.35 -2.01
N ASP A 403 20.18 -19.71 -0.92
CA ASP A 403 20.95 -18.59 -0.38
C ASP A 403 22.30 -19.06 0.20
N ASP A 404 23.34 -18.32 -0.13
CA ASP A 404 24.62 -18.42 0.56
C ASP A 404 24.47 -17.89 1.99
N THR A 405 24.52 -18.78 2.97
CA THR A 405 24.30 -18.46 4.39
C THR A 405 25.41 -17.57 4.99
N GLN A 406 26.57 -17.45 4.34
CA GLN A 406 27.62 -16.53 4.76
C GLN A 406 27.26 -15.08 4.37
N VAL A 407 26.55 -14.88 3.25
CA VAL A 407 26.10 -13.56 2.75
C VAL A 407 24.73 -13.24 3.31
N PHE A 408 23.79 -14.17 3.22
CA PHE A 408 22.41 -14.00 3.65
C PHE A 408 22.19 -14.72 4.99
N LYS A 409 22.65 -14.09 6.07
CA LYS A 409 22.55 -14.65 7.41
C LYS A 409 21.11 -14.94 7.80
N ASN A 410 20.89 -15.97 8.61
CA ASN A 410 19.57 -16.37 9.04
C ASN A 410 18.79 -15.23 9.72
N GLU A 411 19.44 -14.36 10.47
CA GLU A 411 18.84 -13.19 11.09
C GLU A 411 18.26 -12.17 10.09
N TYR A 412 18.79 -12.12 8.84
CA TYR A 412 18.33 -11.20 7.78
C TYR A 412 17.11 -11.72 7.01
N VAL A 413 16.83 -13.02 7.08
CA VAL A 413 15.76 -13.69 6.33
C VAL A 413 14.67 -14.28 7.23
N ASN A 414 14.82 -14.18 8.56
CA ASN A 414 13.91 -14.75 9.54
C ASN A 414 12.72 -13.81 9.81
N GLU A 415 11.49 -14.26 9.56
CA GLU A 415 10.28 -13.48 9.75
C GLU A 415 10.07 -12.98 11.20
N HIS A 416 10.45 -13.80 12.19
CA HIS A 416 10.34 -13.40 13.60
C HIS A 416 11.27 -12.22 13.93
N GLU A 417 12.50 -12.25 13.45
CA GLU A 417 13.45 -11.14 13.59
C GLU A 417 13.00 -9.91 12.80
N HIS A 418 12.40 -10.10 11.61
CA HIS A 418 11.79 -9.01 10.86
C HIS A 418 10.68 -8.31 11.65
N ASP A 419 9.75 -9.07 12.22
CA ASP A 419 8.66 -8.53 13.01
C ASP A 419 9.17 -7.76 14.23
N LYS A 420 10.19 -8.28 14.90
CA LYS A 420 10.87 -7.62 16.03
C LYS A 420 11.49 -6.29 15.60
N ASN A 421 12.27 -6.31 14.53
CA ASN A 421 12.93 -5.11 13.99
C ASN A 421 11.91 -4.05 13.52
N ILE A 422 10.85 -4.47 12.83
CA ILE A 422 9.78 -3.57 12.38
C ILE A 422 9.05 -2.94 13.58
N ARG A 423 8.74 -3.72 14.63
CA ARG A 423 8.11 -3.17 15.85
C ARG A 423 9.02 -2.17 16.53
N SER A 424 10.29 -2.50 16.71
CA SER A 424 11.27 -1.60 17.32
C SER A 424 11.46 -0.32 16.48
N PHE A 425 11.52 -0.43 15.15
CA PHE A 425 11.61 0.72 14.26
C PHE A 425 10.41 1.67 14.37
N LYS A 426 9.20 1.16 14.60
CA LYS A 426 7.97 1.96 14.75
C LYS A 426 7.87 2.71 16.08
N LEU A 427 8.61 2.29 17.10
CA LEU A 427 8.59 2.97 18.40
C LEU A 427 9.46 4.23 18.39
N PRO A 428 9.09 5.28 19.15
CA PRO A 428 9.95 6.45 19.35
C PRO A 428 11.28 6.06 19.97
N TYR A 429 12.31 6.89 19.80
CA TYR A 429 13.59 6.75 20.51
C TYR A 429 13.39 6.65 22.03
N GLY A 430 14.22 5.85 22.69
CA GLY A 430 14.12 5.58 24.13
C GLY A 430 13.03 4.60 24.55
N LYS A 431 12.22 4.10 23.61
CA LYS A 431 11.18 3.07 23.84
C LYS A 431 11.40 1.78 23.04
N SER A 432 12.50 1.68 22.34
CA SER A 432 12.86 0.55 21.49
C SER A 432 14.32 0.17 21.71
N ASP A 433 14.78 -0.88 21.01
CA ASP A 433 16.21 -1.23 20.93
C ASP A 433 17.01 -0.27 20.04
N GLU A 434 16.49 0.93 19.80
CA GLU A 434 17.15 2.03 19.11
C GLU A 434 17.55 1.70 17.65
N ILE A 435 16.68 0.99 16.92
CA ILE A 435 16.88 0.80 15.48
C ILE A 435 16.57 2.10 14.76
N GLY A 436 17.59 2.77 14.25
CA GLY A 436 17.49 4.05 13.58
C GLY A 436 17.44 3.98 12.04
N ILE A 437 18.07 2.95 11.46
CA ILE A 437 18.17 2.77 10.00
C ILE A 437 17.81 1.34 9.66
N ASN A 438 16.87 1.20 8.72
CA ASN A 438 16.36 -0.09 8.28
C ASN A 438 16.38 -0.24 6.75
#